data_c7ff71cec3d12a8fc270001741a62159
#
_entry.id   c7ff71cec3d12a8fc270001741a62159
#
_cell.length_a   1.000
_cell.length_b   1.000
_cell.length_c   1.000
_cell.angle_alpha   90.00
_cell.angle_beta   90.00
_cell.angle_gamma   90.00
#
_symmetry.space_group_name_H-M   'P 1'
#
loop_
_entity.id
_entity.type
_entity.pdbx_description
1 polymer ?
#
loop_
_entity_poly.entity_id
_entity_poly.type
_entity_poly.pdbx_seq_one_letter_code
_entity_poly.pdbx_strand_id
1 'polypeptide(L)'
;MVYGLIKAMLTPILWLFFRVRVTGAENLPQSGGLLIACNHQAFCDSLFIPLVVRRRVTFVAKAEYFESWKTLWFFRAVGQIPMARSGGTASQKALGEALEVLQSGGCIGIYPEGTRPPDERLHKGRTGVARLALAARCQVVPAGIRGTRAVQPIGARMLRPFKPVEITFGKPIDLSARYGDRLEDPLVLRQATDEIMFEIAQLSGQAYVDRYASRGAQAAEEARLAAADGSKLAAYVDAQPLDRSMARSQLA
;
A
#
# COMPACT_ATOMS: atom_id res chain seq x y z
N MET A 1 0.02 9.06 -21.07
CA MET A 1 -0.32 10.50 -20.89
C MET A 1 -1.11 10.75 -19.61
N VAL A 2 -2.25 10.10 -19.33
CA VAL A 2 -3.11 10.34 -18.17
C VAL A 2 -2.40 10.17 -16.82
N TYR A 3 -1.62 9.10 -16.63
CA TYR A 3 -0.83 8.89 -15.40
C TYR A 3 0.12 10.05 -15.10
N GLY A 4 0.86 10.53 -16.11
CA GLY A 4 1.79 11.65 -15.95
C GLY A 4 1.08 12.95 -15.56
N LEU A 5 -0.08 13.22 -16.15
CA LEU A 5 -0.90 14.38 -15.83
C LEU A 5 -1.42 14.32 -14.38
N ILE A 6 -2.00 13.17 -13.98
CA ILE A 6 -2.46 12.96 -12.60
C ILE A 6 -1.31 13.16 -11.62
N LYS A 7 -0.14 12.57 -11.90
CA LYS A 7 1.04 12.71 -11.07
C LYS A 7 1.50 14.16 -10.98
N ALA A 8 1.59 14.89 -12.10
CA ALA A 8 2.00 16.29 -12.11
C ALA A 8 1.06 17.19 -11.30
N MET A 9 -0.24 16.89 -11.31
CA MET A 9 -1.22 17.63 -10.51
C MET A 9 -1.17 17.25 -9.01
N LEU A 10 -1.06 15.98 -8.68
CA LEU A 10 -1.12 15.52 -7.30
C LEU A 10 0.19 15.71 -6.53
N THR A 11 1.35 15.68 -7.21
CA THR A 11 2.64 15.82 -6.54
C THR A 11 2.78 17.14 -5.79
N PRO A 12 2.52 18.33 -6.35
CA PRO A 12 2.62 19.59 -5.62
C PRO A 12 1.62 19.68 -4.47
N ILE A 13 0.42 19.10 -4.63
CA ILE A 13 -0.60 19.03 -3.57
C ILE A 13 -0.08 18.23 -2.39
N LEU A 14 0.52 17.05 -2.66
CA LEU A 14 1.12 16.24 -1.60
C LEU A 14 2.24 16.97 -0.86
N TRP A 15 3.12 17.64 -1.58
CA TRP A 15 4.21 18.39 -0.96
C TRP A 15 3.72 19.59 -0.14
N LEU A 16 2.62 20.21 -0.57
CA LEU A 16 2.01 21.34 0.15
C LEU A 16 1.31 20.89 1.43
N PHE A 17 0.53 19.81 1.35
CA PHE A 17 -0.31 19.36 2.49
C PHE A 17 0.36 18.33 3.39
N PHE A 18 1.43 17.69 2.95
CA PHE A 18 2.13 16.69 3.76
C PHE A 18 3.63 17.00 3.78
N ARG A 19 4.24 16.82 4.92
CA ARG A 19 5.69 17.01 5.09
C ARG A 19 6.41 15.74 4.60
N VAL A 20 6.41 15.54 3.27
CA VAL A 20 6.99 14.33 2.67
C VAL A 20 8.52 14.46 2.65
N ARG A 21 9.20 13.50 3.26
CA ARG A 21 10.65 13.34 3.20
C ARG A 21 10.98 12.05 2.45
N VAL A 22 11.86 12.15 1.48
CA VAL A 22 12.30 11.00 0.67
C VAL A 22 13.80 10.87 0.79
N THR A 23 14.26 9.67 1.13
CA THR A 23 15.69 9.31 1.24
C THR A 23 15.97 8.09 0.38
N GLY A 24 17.16 8.01 -0.23
CA GLY A 24 17.56 6.86 -1.05
C GLY A 24 16.87 6.79 -2.42
N ALA A 25 16.28 7.88 -2.92
CA ALA A 25 15.65 7.89 -4.25
C ALA A 25 16.66 7.62 -5.38
N GLU A 26 17.93 7.88 -5.16
CA GLU A 26 19.05 7.56 -6.03
C GLU A 26 19.26 6.05 -6.20
N ASN A 27 18.80 5.23 -5.28
CA ASN A 27 18.86 3.78 -5.33
C ASN A 27 17.86 3.16 -6.32
N LEU A 28 16.91 3.97 -6.84
CA LEU A 28 15.89 3.47 -7.76
C LEU A 28 16.44 3.37 -9.20
N PRO A 29 16.56 2.16 -9.78
CA PRO A 29 16.95 1.98 -11.17
C PRO A 29 16.04 2.75 -12.13
N GLN A 30 16.62 3.48 -13.07
CA GLN A 30 15.87 4.29 -14.03
C GLN A 30 15.33 3.47 -15.21
N SER A 31 15.87 2.27 -15.44
CA SER A 31 15.47 1.36 -16.52
C SER A 31 15.45 -0.09 -16.04
N GLY A 32 14.94 -1.00 -16.86
CA GLY A 32 14.78 -2.42 -16.53
C GLY A 32 13.63 -2.69 -15.56
N GLY A 33 13.35 -3.95 -15.31
CA GLY A 33 12.34 -4.37 -14.35
C GLY A 33 12.71 -3.95 -12.93
N LEU A 34 11.76 -3.34 -12.21
CA LEU A 34 11.96 -2.87 -10.85
C LEU A 34 10.80 -3.31 -9.95
N LEU A 35 11.11 -4.04 -8.88
CA LEU A 35 10.15 -4.40 -7.85
C LEU A 35 10.42 -3.59 -6.59
N ILE A 36 9.51 -2.70 -6.21
CA ILE A 36 9.58 -1.95 -4.96
C ILE A 36 8.78 -2.72 -3.91
N ALA A 37 9.47 -3.26 -2.90
CA ALA A 37 8.86 -3.99 -1.79
C ALA A 37 8.79 -3.09 -0.54
N CYS A 38 7.58 -2.82 -0.04
CA CYS A 38 7.37 -1.85 1.02
C CYS A 38 6.47 -2.41 2.13
N ASN A 39 6.63 -1.94 3.38
CA ASN A 39 5.66 -2.17 4.45
C ASN A 39 4.32 -1.49 4.13
N HIS A 40 3.21 -1.96 4.72
CA HIS A 40 1.86 -1.46 4.43
C HIS A 40 1.16 -0.93 5.68
N GLN A 41 1.18 0.39 5.86
CA GLN A 41 0.63 1.07 7.04
C GLN A 41 -0.80 1.60 6.81
N ALA A 42 -1.06 2.15 5.63
CA ALA A 42 -2.31 2.81 5.30
C ALA A 42 -2.67 2.64 3.82
N PHE A 43 -3.94 2.87 3.46
CA PHE A 43 -4.34 2.84 2.05
C PHE A 43 -3.58 3.88 1.21
N CYS A 44 -3.28 5.04 1.80
CA CYS A 44 -2.57 6.12 1.12
C CYS A 44 -1.09 5.81 0.79
N ASP A 45 -0.50 4.71 1.30
CA ASP A 45 0.84 4.27 0.89
C ASP A 45 0.91 4.12 -0.63
N SER A 46 -0.14 3.53 -1.23
CA SER A 46 -0.26 3.35 -2.68
C SER A 46 -0.48 4.66 -3.46
N LEU A 47 -0.66 5.78 -2.77
CA LEU A 47 -0.66 7.12 -3.34
C LEU A 47 0.74 7.76 -3.22
N PHE A 48 1.36 7.69 -2.03
CA PHE A 48 2.63 8.36 -1.78
C PHE A 48 3.79 7.76 -2.60
N ILE A 49 3.93 6.43 -2.65
CA ILE A 49 5.01 5.77 -3.39
C ILE A 49 5.01 6.16 -4.89
N PRO A 50 3.90 6.07 -5.66
CA PRO A 50 3.88 6.46 -7.05
C PRO A 50 4.22 7.94 -7.30
N LEU A 51 3.90 8.82 -6.35
CA LEU A 51 4.11 10.26 -6.53
C LEU A 51 5.57 10.68 -6.32
N VAL A 52 6.32 9.95 -5.49
CA VAL A 52 7.75 10.23 -5.25
C VAL A 52 8.69 9.47 -6.20
N VAL A 53 8.28 8.32 -6.74
CA VAL A 53 9.08 7.55 -7.69
C VAL A 53 8.95 8.15 -9.09
N ARG A 54 10.05 8.43 -9.78
CA ARG A 54 10.01 9.04 -11.13
C ARG A 54 9.31 8.18 -12.18
N ARG A 55 9.47 6.87 -12.09
CA ARG A 55 8.86 5.88 -13.00
C ARG A 55 7.37 5.70 -12.67
N ARG A 56 6.61 5.17 -13.64
CA ARG A 56 5.25 4.71 -13.38
C ARG A 56 5.30 3.47 -12.51
N VAL A 57 4.70 3.53 -11.32
CA VAL A 57 4.59 2.40 -10.40
C VAL A 57 3.20 1.80 -10.51
N THR A 58 3.14 0.53 -10.85
CA THR A 58 1.91 -0.27 -10.86
C THR A 58 1.81 -1.08 -9.56
N PHE A 59 0.71 -0.97 -8.85
CA PHE A 59 0.42 -1.79 -7.68
C PHE A 59 -0.62 -2.86 -8.00
N VAL A 60 -0.59 -3.92 -7.23
CA VAL A 60 -1.68 -4.89 -7.21
C VAL A 60 -2.74 -4.39 -6.23
N ALA A 61 -3.92 -4.05 -6.73
CA ALA A 61 -5.02 -3.48 -5.96
C ALA A 61 -6.19 -4.46 -5.85
N LYS A 62 -7.05 -4.28 -4.84
CA LYS A 62 -8.24 -5.12 -4.66
C LYS A 62 -9.17 -5.04 -5.87
N ALA A 63 -9.68 -6.20 -6.31
CA ALA A 63 -10.60 -6.27 -7.46
C ALA A 63 -11.87 -5.42 -7.25
N GLU A 64 -12.35 -5.29 -6.02
CA GLU A 64 -13.54 -4.51 -5.69
C GLU A 64 -13.43 -3.02 -6.08
N TYR A 65 -12.19 -2.47 -6.16
CA TYR A 65 -11.98 -1.11 -6.67
C TYR A 65 -12.21 -0.98 -8.18
N PHE A 66 -12.20 -2.09 -8.90
CA PHE A 66 -12.46 -2.14 -10.34
C PHE A 66 -13.92 -2.47 -10.67
N GLU A 67 -14.74 -2.84 -9.69
CA GLU A 67 -16.17 -3.12 -9.84
C GLU A 67 -17.01 -1.86 -9.75
N SER A 68 -16.57 -0.86 -8.98
CA SER A 68 -17.29 0.41 -8.84
C SER A 68 -16.98 1.36 -10.00
N TRP A 69 -18.01 1.84 -10.71
CA TRP A 69 -17.85 2.82 -11.79
C TRP A 69 -17.14 4.11 -11.35
N LYS A 70 -17.27 4.48 -10.05
CA LYS A 70 -16.64 5.68 -9.46
C LYS A 70 -15.12 5.56 -9.35
N THR A 71 -14.59 4.36 -9.19
CA THR A 71 -13.16 4.10 -8.96
C THR A 71 -12.50 3.42 -10.14
N LEU A 72 -13.26 2.66 -10.93
CA LEU A 72 -12.79 1.89 -12.09
C LEU A 72 -11.91 2.71 -13.04
N TRP A 73 -12.43 3.89 -13.46
CA TRP A 73 -11.70 4.76 -14.39
C TRP A 73 -10.36 5.21 -13.85
N PHE A 74 -10.29 5.55 -12.55
CA PHE A 74 -9.07 5.99 -11.89
C PHE A 74 -8.05 4.84 -11.81
N PHE A 75 -8.44 3.68 -11.27
CA PHE A 75 -7.52 2.55 -11.12
C PHE A 75 -7.01 2.03 -12.47
N ARG A 76 -7.85 2.05 -13.52
CA ARG A 76 -7.43 1.75 -14.89
C ARG A 76 -6.49 2.83 -15.46
N ALA A 77 -6.82 4.10 -15.27
CA ALA A 77 -6.00 5.20 -15.78
C ALA A 77 -4.59 5.21 -15.16
N VAL A 78 -4.46 4.90 -13.87
CA VAL A 78 -3.17 4.76 -13.19
C VAL A 78 -2.52 3.39 -13.42
N GLY A 79 -3.23 2.44 -14.09
CA GLY A 79 -2.69 1.14 -14.50
C GLY A 79 -2.41 0.19 -13.34
N GLN A 80 -3.31 0.14 -12.38
CA GLN A 80 -3.24 -0.82 -11.28
C GLN A 80 -3.74 -2.19 -11.75
N ILE A 81 -3.17 -3.27 -11.19
CA ILE A 81 -3.54 -4.66 -11.49
C ILE A 81 -4.61 -5.13 -10.49
N PRO A 82 -5.79 -5.59 -10.96
CA PRO A 82 -6.80 -6.12 -10.07
C PRO A 82 -6.40 -7.47 -9.49
N MET A 83 -6.52 -7.65 -8.18
CA MET A 83 -6.33 -8.93 -7.50
C MET A 83 -7.57 -9.31 -6.70
N ALA A 84 -8.23 -10.39 -7.08
CA ALA A 84 -9.31 -10.96 -6.30
C ALA A 84 -8.77 -11.61 -5.01
N ARG A 85 -9.50 -11.47 -3.91
CA ARG A 85 -9.09 -11.94 -2.59
C ARG A 85 -9.31 -13.43 -2.35
N SER A 86 -10.00 -14.10 -3.25
CA SER A 86 -10.38 -15.53 -3.15
C SER A 86 -9.19 -16.51 -3.14
N GLY A 87 -7.96 -16.01 -3.38
CA GLY A 87 -6.77 -16.88 -3.44
C GLY A 87 -6.71 -17.71 -4.73
N GLY A 88 -5.81 -18.69 -4.79
CA GLY A 88 -5.72 -19.63 -5.92
C GLY A 88 -5.42 -18.96 -7.26
N THR A 89 -6.22 -19.27 -8.28
CA THR A 89 -6.04 -18.85 -9.67
C THR A 89 -6.02 -17.33 -9.88
N ALA A 90 -6.81 -16.59 -9.12
CA ALA A 90 -6.86 -15.13 -9.22
C ALA A 90 -5.58 -14.45 -8.70
N SER A 91 -4.96 -15.01 -7.66
CA SER A 91 -3.66 -14.53 -7.18
C SER A 91 -2.54 -14.86 -8.17
N GLN A 92 -2.59 -16.05 -8.80
CA GLN A 92 -1.65 -16.44 -9.84
C GLN A 92 -1.76 -15.55 -11.08
N LYS A 93 -2.99 -15.22 -11.51
CA LYS A 93 -3.22 -14.30 -12.61
C LYS A 93 -2.62 -12.91 -12.35
N ALA A 94 -2.87 -12.33 -11.18
CA ALA A 94 -2.32 -11.03 -10.80
C ALA A 94 -0.77 -11.05 -10.74
N LEU A 95 -0.17 -12.14 -10.28
CA LEU A 95 1.28 -12.32 -10.32
C LEU A 95 1.80 -12.46 -11.75
N GLY A 96 1.07 -13.13 -12.65
CA GLY A 96 1.40 -13.22 -14.08
C GLY A 96 1.40 -11.84 -14.75
N GLU A 97 0.35 -11.04 -14.55
CA GLU A 97 0.29 -9.66 -15.07
C GLU A 97 1.42 -8.78 -14.51
N ALA A 98 1.76 -8.93 -13.22
CA ALA A 98 2.88 -8.22 -12.61
C ALA A 98 4.23 -8.67 -13.20
N LEU A 99 4.39 -9.96 -13.50
CA LEU A 99 5.56 -10.50 -14.16
C LEU A 99 5.76 -9.90 -15.57
N GLU A 100 4.70 -9.83 -16.37
CA GLU A 100 4.73 -9.22 -17.71
C GLU A 100 5.17 -7.74 -17.63
N VAL A 101 4.67 -6.98 -16.65
CA VAL A 101 5.09 -5.59 -16.42
C VAL A 101 6.58 -5.51 -16.10
N LEU A 102 7.09 -6.37 -15.22
CA LEU A 102 8.53 -6.37 -14.87
C LEU A 102 9.41 -6.79 -16.04
N GLN A 103 9.03 -7.83 -16.80
CA GLN A 103 9.77 -8.31 -17.95
C GLN A 103 9.82 -7.29 -19.10
N SER A 104 8.76 -6.47 -19.24
CA SER A 104 8.76 -5.34 -20.17
C SER A 104 9.54 -4.12 -19.66
N GLY A 105 10.27 -4.26 -18.56
CA GLY A 105 11.07 -3.18 -17.98
C GLY A 105 10.26 -2.20 -17.14
N GLY A 106 9.04 -2.55 -16.74
CA GLY A 106 8.17 -1.73 -15.90
C GLY A 106 8.55 -1.73 -14.42
N CYS A 107 7.76 -1.03 -13.60
CA CYS A 107 7.97 -0.94 -12.15
C CYS A 107 6.71 -1.39 -11.42
N ILE A 108 6.85 -2.37 -10.53
CA ILE A 108 5.80 -2.89 -9.66
C ILE A 108 6.06 -2.47 -8.21
N GLY A 109 5.04 -1.98 -7.54
CA GLY A 109 5.02 -1.84 -6.09
C GLY A 109 4.27 -3.01 -5.44
N ILE A 110 4.84 -3.61 -4.42
CA ILE A 110 4.24 -4.72 -3.69
C ILE A 110 4.39 -4.54 -2.18
N TYR A 111 3.38 -4.98 -1.45
CA TYR A 111 3.41 -5.08 0.00
C TYR A 111 3.53 -6.57 0.37
N PRO A 112 4.70 -7.05 0.80
CA PRO A 112 4.91 -8.48 1.07
C PRO A 112 3.99 -9.04 2.16
N GLU A 113 3.56 -8.21 3.11
CA GLU A 113 2.60 -8.59 4.16
C GLU A 113 1.23 -9.01 3.59
N GLY A 114 0.86 -8.49 2.42
CA GLY A 114 -0.41 -8.78 1.72
C GLY A 114 -1.65 -8.17 2.36
N THR A 115 -1.50 -7.44 3.46
CA THR A 115 -2.58 -6.69 4.14
C THR A 115 -1.98 -5.64 5.07
N ARG A 116 -2.77 -4.69 5.55
CA ARG A 116 -2.37 -3.69 6.55
C ARG A 116 -2.53 -4.30 7.95
N PRO A 117 -1.45 -4.47 8.73
CA PRO A 117 -1.57 -4.97 10.09
C PRO A 117 -2.23 -3.93 11.00
N PRO A 118 -3.11 -4.33 11.95
CA PRO A 118 -3.77 -3.40 12.85
C PRO A 118 -2.83 -2.83 13.93
N ASP A 119 -1.76 -3.54 14.25
CA ASP A 119 -0.85 -3.29 15.39
C ASP A 119 0.41 -2.50 15.03
N GLU A 120 0.47 -1.91 13.83
CA GLU A 120 1.59 -1.10 13.33
C GLU A 120 2.96 -1.81 13.30
N ARG A 121 3.02 -3.11 13.57
CA ARG A 121 4.23 -3.92 13.46
C ARG A 121 4.41 -4.45 12.06
N LEU A 122 5.63 -4.81 11.69
CA LEU A 122 5.93 -5.46 10.42
C LEU A 122 5.72 -6.96 10.55
N HIS A 123 4.78 -7.49 9.81
CA HIS A 123 4.45 -8.91 9.84
C HIS A 123 5.18 -9.71 8.77
N LYS A 124 5.23 -11.03 8.95
CA LYS A 124 5.87 -11.98 8.02
C LYS A 124 5.41 -11.79 6.59
N GLY A 125 6.36 -11.62 5.68
CA GLY A 125 6.10 -11.48 4.25
C GLY A 125 5.69 -12.80 3.60
N ARG A 126 4.80 -12.72 2.61
CA ARG A 126 4.42 -13.84 1.74
C ARG A 126 5.46 -14.02 0.65
N THR A 127 5.75 -15.26 0.28
CA THR A 127 6.80 -15.62 -0.68
C THR A 127 6.53 -15.19 -2.13
N GLY A 128 5.36 -14.64 -2.41
CA GLY A 128 5.03 -14.10 -3.74
C GLY A 128 5.97 -12.99 -4.21
N VAL A 129 6.53 -12.18 -3.30
CA VAL A 129 7.50 -11.14 -3.63
C VAL A 129 8.80 -11.73 -4.16
N ALA A 130 9.35 -12.75 -3.51
CA ALA A 130 10.57 -13.44 -3.94
C ALA A 130 10.33 -14.23 -5.24
N ARG A 131 9.21 -14.92 -5.35
CA ARG A 131 8.82 -15.64 -6.58
C ARG A 131 8.76 -14.70 -7.77
N LEU A 132 8.12 -13.54 -7.61
CA LEU A 132 7.99 -12.54 -8.66
C LEU A 132 9.34 -11.96 -9.06
N ALA A 133 10.18 -11.60 -8.09
CA ALA A 133 11.51 -11.03 -8.33
C ALA A 133 12.43 -11.99 -9.08
N LEU A 134 12.48 -13.26 -8.65
CA LEU A 134 13.28 -14.32 -9.27
C LEU A 134 12.76 -14.63 -10.69
N ALA A 135 11.43 -14.78 -10.86
CA ALA A 135 10.84 -15.08 -12.17
C ALA A 135 11.07 -13.94 -13.19
N ALA A 136 11.01 -12.69 -12.72
CA ALA A 136 11.28 -11.52 -13.57
C ALA A 136 12.77 -11.25 -13.76
N ARG A 137 13.66 -11.87 -12.99
CA ARG A 137 15.09 -11.55 -12.92
C ARG A 137 15.32 -10.05 -12.78
N CYS A 138 14.54 -9.39 -11.91
CA CYS A 138 14.56 -7.95 -11.73
C CYS A 138 15.19 -7.57 -10.38
N GLN A 139 15.63 -6.33 -10.28
CA GLN A 139 16.10 -5.79 -9.01
C GLN A 139 14.94 -5.52 -8.08
N VAL A 140 15.14 -5.85 -6.79
CA VAL A 140 14.20 -5.53 -5.71
C VAL A 140 14.75 -4.34 -4.93
N VAL A 141 13.99 -3.26 -4.82
CA VAL A 141 14.33 -2.15 -3.93
C VAL A 141 13.41 -2.22 -2.72
N PRO A 142 13.93 -2.56 -1.53
CA PRO A 142 13.15 -2.49 -0.29
C PRO A 142 12.87 -1.03 0.06
N ALA A 143 11.69 -0.76 0.58
CA ALA A 143 11.28 0.57 0.99
C ALA A 143 10.60 0.55 2.36
N GLY A 144 10.93 1.53 3.20
CA GLY A 144 10.25 1.79 4.45
C GLY A 144 9.38 3.03 4.34
N ILE A 145 8.10 2.93 4.69
CA ILE A 145 7.20 4.08 4.79
C ILE A 145 6.76 4.28 6.24
N ARG A 146 6.75 5.53 6.71
CA ARG A 146 6.37 5.93 8.07
C ARG A 146 5.39 7.09 8.02
N GLY A 147 4.54 7.19 9.03
CA GLY A 147 3.64 8.33 9.23
C GLY A 147 2.33 8.26 8.48
N THR A 148 2.18 7.39 7.49
CA THR A 148 0.95 7.27 6.70
C THR A 148 -0.24 6.77 7.52
N ARG A 149 -0.01 6.01 8.60
CA ARG A 149 -1.05 5.64 9.58
C ARG A 149 -1.65 6.87 10.26
N ALA A 150 -0.83 7.89 10.59
CA ALA A 150 -1.31 9.14 11.17
C ALA A 150 -2.04 10.02 10.12
N VAL A 151 -1.62 9.93 8.85
CA VAL A 151 -2.31 10.57 7.71
C VAL A 151 -3.66 9.92 7.46
N GLN A 152 -3.72 8.60 7.45
CA GLN A 152 -4.94 7.85 7.20
C GLN A 152 -5.03 6.64 8.14
N PRO A 153 -5.58 6.82 9.35
CA PRO A 153 -5.87 5.72 10.25
C PRO A 153 -6.76 4.66 9.59
N ILE A 154 -6.71 3.44 10.10
CA ILE A 154 -7.60 2.36 9.65
C ILE A 154 -9.05 2.83 9.78
N GLY A 155 -9.86 2.57 8.73
CA GLY A 155 -11.26 2.99 8.67
C GLY A 155 -11.49 4.45 8.25
N ALA A 156 -10.47 5.33 8.29
CA ALA A 156 -10.62 6.71 7.87
C ALA A 156 -10.79 6.83 6.35
N ARG A 157 -11.81 7.59 5.92
CA ARG A 157 -12.07 7.88 4.50
C ARG A 157 -11.26 9.06 3.98
N MET A 158 -10.94 10.03 4.84
CA MET A 158 -10.23 11.25 4.49
C MET A 158 -8.79 11.23 4.99
N LEU A 159 -7.90 11.89 4.25
CA LEU A 159 -6.52 12.10 4.66
C LEU A 159 -6.46 13.28 5.65
N ARG A 160 -5.66 13.14 6.70
CA ARG A 160 -5.39 14.21 7.68
C ARG A 160 -4.16 14.97 7.21
N PRO A 161 -4.30 16.24 6.81
CA PRO A 161 -3.17 17.03 6.31
C PRO A 161 -2.16 17.37 7.42
N PHE A 162 -1.01 17.90 7.01
CA PHE A 162 0.07 18.41 7.87
C PHE A 162 0.73 17.37 8.77
N LYS A 163 0.55 16.09 8.47
CA LYS A 163 1.28 14.98 9.11
C LYS A 163 2.54 14.65 8.32
N PRO A 164 3.66 14.37 9.00
CA PRO A 164 4.89 13.96 8.32
C PRO A 164 4.74 12.57 7.71
N VAL A 165 5.29 12.41 6.50
CA VAL A 165 5.44 11.12 5.84
C VAL A 165 6.90 10.96 5.44
N GLU A 166 7.50 9.85 5.83
CA GLU A 166 8.89 9.54 5.51
C GLU A 166 8.91 8.27 4.65
N ILE A 167 9.65 8.34 3.55
CA ILE A 167 9.84 7.22 2.62
C ILE A 167 11.33 7.05 2.41
N THR A 168 11.85 5.88 2.75
CA THR A 168 13.26 5.54 2.60
C THR A 168 13.39 4.36 1.66
N PHE A 169 14.15 4.52 0.56
CA PHE A 169 14.47 3.44 -0.37
C PHE A 169 15.84 2.86 -0.02
N GLY A 170 15.90 1.56 0.19
CA GLY A 170 17.13 0.81 0.43
C GLY A 170 17.93 0.58 -0.86
N LYS A 171 19.07 -0.08 -0.73
CA LYS A 171 19.88 -0.48 -1.87
C LYS A 171 19.18 -1.59 -2.66
N PRO A 172 19.35 -1.64 -4.00
CA PRO A 172 18.82 -2.72 -4.81
C PRO A 172 19.41 -4.08 -4.41
N ILE A 173 18.54 -5.09 -4.37
CA ILE A 173 18.88 -6.48 -4.11
C ILE A 173 18.72 -7.25 -5.42
N ASP A 174 19.75 -7.92 -5.86
CA ASP A 174 19.69 -8.86 -6.98
C ASP A 174 19.53 -10.28 -6.42
N LEU A 175 18.29 -10.73 -6.32
CA LEU A 175 18.00 -12.08 -5.82
C LEU A 175 18.43 -13.16 -6.83
N SER A 176 18.40 -12.86 -8.13
CA SER A 176 18.79 -13.83 -9.15
C SER A 176 20.30 -14.13 -9.10
N ALA A 177 21.13 -13.12 -8.83
CA ALA A 177 22.56 -13.30 -8.62
C ALA A 177 22.87 -14.16 -7.36
N ARG A 178 22.01 -14.09 -6.33
CA ARG A 178 22.22 -14.80 -5.06
C ARG A 178 21.66 -16.23 -5.06
N TYR A 179 20.48 -16.43 -5.62
CA TYR A 179 19.71 -17.67 -5.51
C TYR A 179 19.59 -18.42 -6.84
N GLY A 180 20.01 -17.84 -7.97
CA GLY A 180 19.90 -18.45 -9.30
C GLY A 180 18.43 -18.66 -9.70
N ASP A 181 18.19 -19.74 -10.44
CA ASP A 181 16.87 -20.05 -11.02
C ASP A 181 16.01 -20.99 -10.14
N ARG A 182 16.26 -21.04 -8.83
CA ARG A 182 15.54 -21.91 -7.89
C ARG A 182 14.16 -21.37 -7.50
N LEU A 183 13.31 -21.15 -8.51
CA LEU A 183 11.98 -20.57 -8.36
C LEU A 183 10.97 -21.44 -7.61
N GLU A 184 11.19 -22.76 -7.67
CA GLU A 184 10.26 -23.73 -7.08
C GLU A 184 10.72 -24.27 -5.70
N ASP A 185 11.89 -23.83 -5.24
CA ASP A 185 12.41 -24.23 -3.92
C ASP A 185 11.77 -23.38 -2.81
N PRO A 186 10.91 -23.96 -1.96
CA PRO A 186 10.22 -23.20 -0.91
C PRO A 186 11.16 -22.58 0.12
N LEU A 187 12.32 -23.20 0.37
CA LEU A 187 13.32 -22.70 1.31
C LEU A 187 14.00 -21.45 0.75
N VAL A 188 14.37 -21.49 -0.54
CA VAL A 188 14.95 -20.34 -1.23
C VAL A 188 13.96 -19.17 -1.28
N LEU A 189 12.71 -19.44 -1.65
CA LEU A 189 11.65 -18.41 -1.65
C LEU A 189 11.44 -17.81 -0.26
N ARG A 190 11.49 -18.61 0.79
CA ARG A 190 11.37 -18.14 2.16
C ARG A 190 12.55 -17.26 2.55
N GLN A 191 13.78 -17.75 2.32
CA GLN A 191 15.00 -17.02 2.63
C GLN A 191 15.10 -15.69 1.90
N ALA A 192 14.84 -15.68 0.59
CA ALA A 192 14.81 -14.45 -0.21
C ALA A 192 13.75 -13.46 0.26
N THR A 193 12.57 -13.96 0.70
CA THR A 193 11.54 -13.10 1.27
C THR A 193 11.97 -12.53 2.62
N ASP A 194 12.58 -13.33 3.48
CA ASP A 194 13.05 -12.88 4.79
C ASP A 194 14.17 -11.83 4.67
N GLU A 195 15.03 -11.95 3.66
CA GLU A 195 16.03 -10.92 3.34
C GLU A 195 15.35 -9.58 2.98
N ILE A 196 14.35 -9.60 2.10
CA ILE A 196 13.59 -8.39 1.75
C ILE A 196 12.90 -7.81 2.99
N MET A 197 12.27 -8.65 3.82
CA MET A 197 11.57 -8.21 5.03
C MET A 197 12.50 -7.63 6.08
N PHE A 198 13.72 -8.17 6.20
CA PHE A 198 14.75 -7.62 7.07
C PHE A 198 15.12 -6.19 6.66
N GLU A 199 15.38 -5.96 5.39
CA GLU A 199 15.67 -4.62 4.88
C GLU A 199 14.50 -3.65 5.10
N ILE A 200 13.27 -4.09 4.84
CA ILE A 200 12.07 -3.27 5.12
C ILE A 200 11.97 -2.93 6.62
N ALA A 201 12.29 -3.87 7.52
CA ALA A 201 12.29 -3.64 8.96
C ALA A 201 13.29 -2.55 9.34
N GLN A 202 14.51 -2.61 8.80
CA GLN A 202 15.56 -1.61 9.05
C GLN A 202 15.13 -0.21 8.56
N LEU A 203 14.55 -0.13 7.36
CA LEU A 203 14.13 1.13 6.76
C LEU A 203 12.88 1.73 7.43
N SER A 204 11.92 0.89 7.81
CA SER A 204 10.68 1.32 8.45
C SER A 204 10.83 1.53 9.96
N GLY A 205 11.83 0.88 10.61
CA GLY A 205 12.00 0.87 12.05
C GLY A 205 10.88 0.17 12.82
N GLN A 206 10.06 -0.63 12.13
CA GLN A 206 8.99 -1.39 12.75
C GLN A 206 9.52 -2.65 13.45
N ALA A 207 8.94 -2.98 14.60
CA ALA A 207 9.19 -4.26 15.24
C ALA A 207 8.64 -5.40 14.36
N TYR A 208 9.49 -6.40 14.06
CA TYR A 208 9.11 -7.55 13.25
C TYR A 208 8.36 -8.59 14.06
N VAL A 209 7.35 -9.20 13.43
CA VAL A 209 6.55 -10.30 13.98
C VAL A 209 6.53 -11.47 13.02
N ASP A 210 7.10 -12.61 13.43
CA ASP A 210 7.15 -13.84 12.61
C ASP A 210 5.79 -14.57 12.55
N ARG A 211 4.76 -13.81 12.21
CA ARG A 211 3.40 -14.31 11.91
C ARG A 211 2.82 -13.52 10.74
N TYR A 212 2.04 -14.20 9.91
CA TYR A 212 1.30 -13.51 8.85
C TYR A 212 0.25 -12.59 9.45
N ALA A 213 0.15 -11.37 8.92
CA ALA A 213 -0.93 -10.48 9.27
C ALA A 213 -2.28 -11.10 8.92
N SER A 214 -3.22 -11.08 9.88
CA SER A 214 -4.55 -11.64 9.69
C SER A 214 -5.47 -10.61 9.03
N ARG A 215 -6.08 -10.98 7.90
CA ARG A 215 -7.13 -10.17 7.26
C ARG A 215 -8.37 -10.03 8.13
N GLY A 216 -8.69 -11.08 8.90
CA GLY A 216 -9.79 -11.04 9.86
C GLY A 216 -9.55 -10.03 10.99
N ALA A 217 -8.32 -9.94 11.51
CA ALA A 217 -7.96 -8.96 12.52
C ALA A 217 -8.05 -7.51 11.98
N GLN A 218 -7.63 -7.28 10.73
CA GLN A 218 -7.80 -5.98 10.09
C GLN A 218 -9.29 -5.61 9.94
N ALA A 219 -10.12 -6.53 9.43
CA ALA A 219 -11.55 -6.30 9.24
C ALA A 219 -12.26 -6.07 10.58
N ALA A 220 -11.89 -6.80 11.64
CA ALA A 220 -12.43 -6.62 12.98
C ALA A 220 -12.04 -5.25 13.56
N GLU A 221 -10.82 -4.78 13.35
CA GLU A 221 -10.39 -3.45 13.78
C GLU A 221 -11.08 -2.34 12.98
N GLU A 222 -11.22 -2.49 11.67
CA GLU A 222 -12.00 -1.56 10.84
C GLU A 222 -13.46 -1.47 11.32
N ALA A 223 -14.09 -2.59 11.64
CA ALA A 223 -15.46 -2.64 12.18
C ALA A 223 -15.57 -2.00 13.57
N ARG A 224 -14.61 -2.27 14.45
CA ARG A 224 -14.55 -1.67 15.80
C ARG A 224 -14.41 -0.14 15.75
N LEU A 225 -13.53 0.37 14.88
CA LEU A 225 -13.33 1.81 14.73
C LEU A 225 -14.56 2.49 14.11
N ALA A 226 -15.22 1.85 13.13
CA ALA A 226 -16.46 2.35 12.54
C ALA A 226 -17.60 2.40 13.58
N ALA A 227 -17.72 1.39 14.43
CA ALA A 227 -18.70 1.36 15.52
C ALA A 227 -18.43 2.46 16.55
N ALA A 228 -17.17 2.71 16.92
CA ALA A 228 -16.79 3.77 17.84
C ALA A 228 -17.07 5.17 17.28
N ASP A 229 -16.91 5.37 15.98
CA ASP A 229 -17.20 6.65 15.31
C ASP A 229 -18.72 6.87 15.22
N GLY A 230 -19.50 5.83 14.92
CA GLY A 230 -20.97 5.86 14.96
C GLY A 230 -21.54 6.13 16.36
N SER A 231 -20.93 5.57 17.40
CA SER A 231 -21.30 5.84 18.80
C SER A 231 -21.04 7.28 19.21
N LYS A 232 -19.91 7.88 18.76
CA LYS A 232 -19.61 9.30 19.00
C LYS A 232 -20.60 10.23 18.30
N LEU A 233 -21.01 9.90 17.07
CA LEU A 233 -22.00 10.67 16.34
C LEU A 233 -23.36 10.60 17.00
N ALA A 234 -23.80 9.43 17.46
CA ALA A 234 -25.05 9.25 18.21
C ALA A 234 -25.03 10.05 19.52
N ALA A 235 -23.95 9.96 20.30
CA ALA A 235 -23.78 10.74 21.53
C ALA A 235 -23.76 12.26 21.29
N TYR A 236 -23.20 12.71 20.17
CA TYR A 236 -23.22 14.14 19.77
C TYR A 236 -24.63 14.60 19.40
N VAL A 237 -25.41 13.76 18.69
CA VAL A 237 -26.81 14.06 18.33
C VAL A 237 -27.69 14.08 19.58
N ASP A 238 -27.51 13.16 20.51
CA ASP A 238 -28.26 13.11 21.75
C ASP A 238 -27.92 14.25 22.75
N ALA A 239 -26.68 14.77 22.66
CA ALA A 239 -26.21 15.89 23.48
C ALA A 239 -26.64 17.26 22.97
N GLN A 240 -27.21 17.37 21.77
CA GLN A 240 -27.79 18.61 21.26
C GLN A 240 -29.23 18.78 21.82
N PRO A 241 -29.50 19.76 22.68
CA PRO A 241 -30.87 20.03 23.09
C PRO A 241 -31.66 20.43 21.83
N LEU A 242 -32.69 19.65 21.49
CA LEU A 242 -33.67 20.02 20.48
C LEU A 242 -34.29 21.34 20.94
N ASP A 243 -33.90 22.43 20.30
CA ASP A 243 -34.57 23.72 20.49
C ASP A 243 -36.01 23.61 19.96
N ARG A 244 -36.90 23.24 20.85
CA ARG A 244 -38.34 23.13 20.58
C ARG A 244 -39.03 24.48 20.45
N SER A 245 -38.27 25.59 20.44
CA SER A 245 -38.82 26.94 20.35
C SER A 245 -39.28 27.33 18.94
N MET A 246 -38.73 26.71 17.90
CA MET A 246 -39.10 27.03 16.51
C MET A 246 -40.37 26.32 15.99
N ALA A 247 -40.86 25.28 16.69
CA ALA A 247 -42.04 24.54 16.23
C ALA A 247 -43.38 25.20 16.63
N ARG A 248 -43.37 26.25 17.47
CA ARG A 248 -44.60 26.92 17.93
C ARG A 248 -44.96 28.20 17.20
N SER A 249 -44.11 28.71 16.28
CA SER A 249 -44.40 29.98 15.56
C SER A 249 -45.01 29.83 14.15
N GLN A 250 -45.30 28.58 13.73
CA GLN A 250 -45.93 28.37 12.42
C GLN A 250 -47.35 27.78 12.48
N LEU A 251 -47.98 27.79 13.68
CA LEU A 251 -49.37 27.35 13.88
C LEU A 251 -50.19 28.41 14.69
N ALA A 252 -49.86 29.67 14.53
CA ALA A 252 -50.70 30.79 14.99
C ALA A 252 -51.02 31.72 13.84
#